data_87d7ff2c0d6f0ca006ca0fd80b33ab27
#
_entry.id   87d7ff2c0d6f0ca006ca0fd80b33ab27
#
_cell.length_a   1.000
_cell.length_b   1.000
_cell.length_c   1.000
_cell.angle_alpha   90.00
_cell.angle_beta   90.00
_cell.angle_gamma   90.00
#
_symmetry.space_group_name_H-M   'P 1'
#
loop_
_entity.id
_entity.type
_entity.pdbx_description
1 polymer ?
#
loop_
_entity_poly.entity_id
_entity_poly.type
_entity_poly.pdbx_seq_one_letter_code
_entity_poly.pdbx_strand_id
1 'polypeptide(L)'
;MRVYLRALEPEDYLKIYEWRQDDDIENSLGGNRFFVSKEREKQWAHFRSIDDSKGIYLAICLKENNEMIGYCSIINIDLRNLKAEWGGTLVGDKEFL
;
A
#
# COMPACT_ATOMS: atom_id res chain seq x y z
N MET A 1 8.69 -17.73 -6.31
CA MET A 1 8.13 -16.40 -6.58
C MET A 1 9.02 -15.34 -5.97
N ARG A 2 9.39 -14.33 -6.74
CA ARG A 2 10.20 -13.22 -6.25
C ARG A 2 9.43 -11.92 -6.35
N VAL A 3 9.62 -11.06 -5.36
CA VAL A 3 9.00 -9.74 -5.33
C VAL A 3 10.08 -8.67 -5.19
N TYR A 4 9.72 -7.45 -5.58
CA TYR A 4 10.56 -6.29 -5.33
C TYR A 4 9.67 -5.13 -4.88
N LEU A 5 10.30 -4.14 -4.26
CA LEU A 5 9.62 -2.94 -3.78
C LEU A 5 9.99 -1.76 -4.69
N ARG A 6 9.02 -0.92 -4.96
CA ARG A 6 9.24 0.36 -5.64
C ARG A 6 8.44 1.45 -4.96
N ALA A 7 8.74 2.70 -5.26
CA ALA A 7 7.95 3.80 -4.75
C ALA A 7 6.50 3.68 -5.19
N LEU A 8 5.58 4.08 -4.33
CA LEU A 8 4.16 4.15 -4.68
C LEU A 8 3.96 5.28 -5.69
N GLU A 9 3.29 4.99 -6.78
CA GLU A 9 2.99 5.97 -7.82
C GLU A 9 1.52 6.40 -7.74
N PRO A 10 1.16 7.61 -8.22
CA PRO A 10 -0.22 8.08 -8.14
C PRO A 10 -1.23 7.14 -8.80
N GLU A 11 -0.88 6.54 -9.93
CA GLU A 11 -1.77 5.65 -10.67
C GLU A 11 -2.05 4.33 -9.96
N ASP A 12 -1.30 3.98 -8.93
CA ASP A 12 -1.51 2.76 -8.16
C ASP A 12 -2.85 2.75 -7.43
N TYR A 13 -3.52 3.91 -7.33
CA TYR A 13 -4.82 4.00 -6.67
C TYR A 13 -5.87 3.08 -7.29
N LEU A 14 -5.75 2.79 -8.58
CA LEU A 14 -6.73 1.94 -9.27
C LEU A 14 -6.78 0.54 -8.68
N LYS A 15 -5.63 -0.08 -8.48
CA LYS A 15 -5.57 -1.40 -7.88
C LYS A 15 -5.94 -1.37 -6.40
N ILE A 16 -5.47 -0.37 -5.67
CA ILE A 16 -5.78 -0.23 -4.24
C ILE A 16 -7.28 -0.05 -4.04
N TYR A 17 -7.93 0.75 -4.88
CA TYR A 17 -9.37 0.94 -4.81
C TYR A 17 -10.11 -0.38 -5.03
N GLU A 18 -9.72 -1.16 -6.05
CA GLU A 18 -10.32 -2.47 -6.32
C GLU A 18 -10.17 -3.42 -5.14
N TRP A 19 -8.98 -3.48 -4.56
CA TRP A 19 -8.73 -4.35 -3.40
C TRP A 19 -9.58 -3.97 -2.21
N ARG A 20 -9.78 -2.67 -1.97
CA ARG A 20 -10.60 -2.20 -0.86
C ARG A 20 -12.09 -2.45 -1.04
N GLN A 21 -12.54 -2.75 -2.27
CA GLN A 21 -13.91 -3.17 -2.53
C GLN A 21 -14.12 -4.66 -2.26
N ASP A 22 -13.07 -5.42 -2.06
CA ASP A 22 -13.13 -6.85 -1.81
C ASP A 22 -13.28 -7.11 -0.31
N ASP A 23 -14.38 -7.79 0.06
CA ASP A 23 -14.71 -8.04 1.47
C ASP A 23 -13.66 -8.91 2.17
N ASP A 24 -13.11 -9.90 1.47
CA ASP A 24 -12.09 -10.78 2.06
C ASP A 24 -10.82 -10.02 2.39
N ILE A 25 -10.42 -9.09 1.51
CA ILE A 25 -9.21 -8.29 1.71
C ILE A 25 -9.42 -7.30 2.85
N GLU A 26 -10.55 -6.59 2.88
CA GLU A 26 -10.88 -5.67 3.97
C GLU A 26 -10.95 -6.39 5.31
N ASN A 27 -11.55 -7.56 5.36
CA ASN A 27 -11.63 -8.36 6.58
C ASN A 27 -10.24 -8.79 7.07
N SER A 28 -9.31 -9.07 6.16
CA SER A 28 -7.96 -9.46 6.53
C SER A 28 -7.17 -8.33 7.18
N LEU A 29 -7.57 -7.07 6.97
CA LEU A 29 -6.94 -5.91 7.59
C LEU A 29 -7.40 -5.71 9.03
N GLY A 30 -8.46 -6.40 9.47
CA GLY A 30 -8.90 -6.40 10.86
C GLY A 30 -9.46 -5.08 11.38
N GLY A 31 -9.70 -4.11 10.50
CA GLY A 31 -10.18 -2.79 10.89
C GLY A 31 -11.64 -2.55 10.56
N ASN A 32 -12.13 -1.38 10.96
CA ASN A 32 -13.45 -0.93 10.56
C ASN A 32 -13.47 -0.66 9.06
N ARG A 33 -14.56 -1.07 8.43
CA ARG A 33 -14.73 -0.85 7.01
C ARG A 33 -15.28 0.54 6.76
N PHE A 34 -14.55 1.33 5.98
CA PHE A 34 -15.01 2.64 5.53
C PHE A 34 -15.28 2.58 4.04
N PHE A 35 -16.40 3.17 3.63
CA PHE A 35 -16.71 3.29 2.21
C PHE A 35 -15.90 4.43 1.63
N VAL A 36 -14.86 4.08 0.89
CA VAL A 36 -13.91 5.05 0.33
C VAL A 36 -14.20 5.24 -1.15
N SER A 37 -14.38 6.49 -1.57
CA SER A 37 -14.61 6.79 -2.98
C SER A 37 -13.32 6.62 -3.79
N LYS A 38 -13.47 6.40 -5.09
CA LYS A 38 -12.35 6.29 -6.01
C LYS A 38 -11.50 7.57 -5.99
N GLU A 39 -12.14 8.72 -5.89
CA GLU A 39 -11.44 10.00 -5.82
C GLU A 39 -10.60 10.14 -4.55
N ARG A 40 -11.10 9.68 -3.42
CA ARG A 40 -10.33 9.69 -2.18
C ARG A 40 -9.11 8.79 -2.26
N GLU A 41 -9.24 7.62 -2.85
CA GLU A 41 -8.10 6.72 -3.06
C GLU A 41 -7.07 7.36 -3.99
N LYS A 42 -7.53 8.05 -5.02
CA LYS A 42 -6.65 8.76 -5.95
C LYS A 42 -5.86 9.85 -5.23
N GLN A 43 -6.53 10.65 -4.41
CA GLN A 43 -5.87 11.70 -3.63
C GLN A 43 -4.90 11.10 -2.61
N TRP A 44 -5.29 10.04 -1.95
CA TRP A 44 -4.44 9.36 -0.97
C TRP A 44 -3.15 8.87 -1.63
N ALA A 45 -3.26 8.18 -2.76
CA ALA A 45 -2.09 7.66 -3.48
C ALA A 45 -1.18 8.80 -3.96
N HIS A 46 -1.77 9.89 -4.43
CA HIS A 46 -1.01 11.05 -4.86
C HIS A 46 -0.18 11.63 -3.70
N PHE A 47 -0.81 11.85 -2.55
CA PHE A 47 -0.10 12.37 -1.38
C PHE A 47 0.99 11.43 -0.92
N ARG A 48 0.73 10.13 -0.88
CA ARG A 48 1.71 9.14 -0.43
C ARG A 48 2.87 8.97 -1.41
N SER A 49 2.68 9.34 -2.67
CA SER A 49 3.75 9.28 -3.65
C SER A 49 4.73 10.46 -3.57
N ILE A 50 4.32 11.56 -2.94
CA ILE A 50 5.13 12.79 -2.90
C ILE A 50 5.53 13.24 -1.49
N ASP A 51 4.88 12.74 -0.45
CA ASP A 51 5.10 13.20 0.94
C ASP A 51 5.63 12.07 1.81
N ASP A 52 6.92 12.12 2.12
CA ASP A 52 7.60 11.16 2.99
C ASP A 52 7.68 11.63 4.45
N SER A 53 7.04 12.74 4.80
CA SER A 53 7.17 13.33 6.13
C SER A 53 6.63 12.44 7.24
N LYS A 54 5.62 11.62 6.97
CA LYS A 54 5.01 10.72 7.96
C LYS A 54 5.38 9.25 7.75
N GLY A 55 5.89 8.91 6.58
CA GLY A 55 6.23 7.54 6.27
C GLY A 55 6.51 7.33 4.80
N ILE A 56 7.06 6.17 4.50
CA ILE A 56 7.37 5.75 3.14
C ILE A 56 6.40 4.65 2.76
N TYR A 57 5.72 4.81 1.63
CA TYR A 57 4.78 3.83 1.09
C TYR A 57 5.37 3.21 -0.16
N LEU A 58 5.41 1.89 -0.19
CA LEU A 58 6.06 1.13 -1.26
C LEU A 58 5.09 0.14 -1.87
N ALA A 59 5.12 0.03 -3.19
CA ALA A 59 4.37 -0.99 -3.90
C ALA A 59 5.16 -2.30 -3.91
N ILE A 60 4.46 -3.41 -3.72
CA ILE A 60 5.03 -4.76 -3.79
C ILE A 60 4.69 -5.32 -5.16
N CYS A 61 5.70 -5.64 -5.95
CA CYS A 61 5.53 -6.09 -7.32
C CYS A 61 6.21 -7.43 -7.58
N LEU A 62 5.64 -8.21 -8.49
CA LEU A 62 6.25 -9.45 -8.94
C LEU A 62 7.41 -9.16 -9.90
N LYS A 63 8.52 -9.86 -9.75
CA LYS A 63 9.65 -9.71 -10.66
C LYS A 63 9.38 -10.26 -12.05
N GLU A 64 8.50 -11.26 -12.15
CA GLU A 64 8.22 -11.93 -13.42
C GLU A 64 7.55 -11.01 -14.44
N ASN A 65 6.65 -10.13 -13.99
CA ASN A 65 5.83 -9.32 -14.91
C ASN A 65 5.64 -7.88 -14.46
N ASN A 66 6.30 -7.47 -13.37
CA ASN A 66 6.18 -6.13 -12.77
C ASN A 66 4.77 -5.80 -12.28
N GLU A 67 3.92 -6.80 -12.09
CA GLU A 67 2.57 -6.58 -11.59
C GLU A 67 2.57 -6.27 -10.10
N MET A 68 1.85 -5.21 -9.72
CA MET A 68 1.67 -4.84 -8.32
C MET A 68 0.68 -5.79 -7.66
N ILE A 69 1.09 -6.42 -6.56
CA ILE A 69 0.25 -7.35 -5.81
C ILE A 69 -0.13 -6.85 -4.43
N GLY A 70 0.46 -5.75 -3.99
CA GLY A 70 0.17 -5.19 -2.68
C GLY A 70 0.97 -3.94 -2.41
N TYR A 71 0.88 -3.44 -1.18
CA TYR A 71 1.72 -2.34 -0.73
C TYR A 71 2.08 -2.49 0.74
N CYS A 72 3.13 -1.82 1.15
CA CYS A 72 3.56 -1.79 2.55
C CYS A 72 4.01 -0.39 2.91
N SER A 73 4.18 -0.14 4.21
CA SER A 73 4.64 1.16 4.67
C SER A 73 5.62 1.05 5.83
N ILE A 74 6.50 2.04 5.91
CA ILE A 74 7.40 2.27 7.04
C ILE A 74 7.06 3.66 7.56
N ILE A 75 6.64 3.73 8.82
CA ILE A 75 6.13 4.97 9.41
C ILE A 75 6.97 5.37 10.64
N ASN A 76 6.71 6.57 11.13
CA ASN A 76 7.38 7.12 12.31
C ASN A 76 8.91 7.02 12.21
N ILE A 77 9.43 7.41 11.05
CA ILE A 77 10.86 7.38 10.77
C ILE A 77 11.54 8.44 11.64
N ASP A 78 12.50 7.98 12.46
CA ASP A 78 13.28 8.84 13.35
C ASP A 78 14.76 8.69 12.99
N LEU A 79 15.25 9.60 12.16
CA LEU A 79 16.63 9.56 11.69
C LEU A 79 17.62 9.87 12.80
N ARG A 80 17.19 10.63 13.80
CA ARG A 80 18.05 10.98 14.94
C ARG A 80 18.40 9.76 15.78
N ASN A 81 17.40 8.91 16.04
CA ASN A 81 17.57 7.71 16.84
C ASN A 81 17.71 6.44 15.99
N LEU A 82 17.75 6.58 14.66
CA LEU A 82 17.92 5.50 13.70
C LEU A 82 16.90 4.39 13.88
N LYS A 83 15.62 4.77 13.98
CA LYS A 83 14.53 3.81 14.13
C LYS A 83 13.34 4.19 13.28
N ALA A 84 12.49 3.20 13.02
CA ALA A 84 11.23 3.36 12.30
C ALA A 84 10.30 2.22 12.69
N GLU A 85 9.02 2.36 12.36
CA GLU A 85 8.03 1.34 12.62
C GLU A 85 7.51 0.77 11.30
N TRP A 86 7.21 -0.53 11.31
CA TRP A 86 6.51 -1.16 10.20
C TRP A 86 5.04 -0.73 10.25
N GLY A 87 4.58 -0.03 9.22
CA GLY A 87 3.22 0.52 9.21
C GLY A 87 2.14 -0.45 8.77
N GLY A 88 2.54 -1.56 8.20
CA GLY A 88 1.60 -2.59 7.75
C GLY A 88 1.80 -2.98 6.30
N THR A 89 1.15 -4.07 5.93
CA THR A 89 1.22 -4.63 4.59
C THR A 89 -0.17 -5.04 4.15
N LEU A 90 -0.54 -4.67 2.92
CA LEU A 90 -1.73 -5.18 2.27
C LEU A 90 -1.30 -6.00 1.06
N VAL A 91 -1.73 -7.27 1.01
CA VAL A 91 -1.56 -8.11 -0.17
C VAL A 91 -2.92 -8.21 -0.83
N GLY A 92 -3.05 -7.58 -2.01
CA GLY A 92 -4.33 -7.47 -2.69
C GLY A 92 -4.61 -8.63 -3.64
N ASP A 93 -3.60 -9.35 -4.08
CA ASP A 93 -3.79 -10.50 -4.95
C ASP A 93 -3.99 -11.75 -4.11
N LYS A 94 -5.18 -12.34 -4.20
CA LYS A 94 -5.59 -13.49 -3.38
C LYS A 94 -4.72 -14.72 -3.56
N GLU A 95 -4.04 -14.85 -4.69
CA GLU A 95 -3.12 -15.97 -4.92
C GLU A 95 -1.96 -15.98 -3.92
N PHE A 96 -1.65 -14.83 -3.35
CA PHE A 96 -0.49 -14.66 -2.46
C PHE A 96 -0.88 -14.40 -1.00
N LEU A 97 -2.14 -14.55 -0.67
CA LEU A 97 -2.62 -14.39 0.70
C LEU A 97 -2.31 -15.61 1.60
#